data_a533bd97a619f0e4ec20e9884eb178ca
#
_entry.id   a533bd97a619f0e4ec20e9884eb178ca
#
_cell.length_a   1.000
_cell.length_b   1.000
_cell.length_c   1.000
_cell.angle_alpha   90.00
_cell.angle_beta   90.00
_cell.angle_gamma   90.00
#
_symmetry.space_group_name_H-M   'P 1'
#
loop_
_entity.id
_entity.type
_entity.pdbx_description
1 polymer ?
#
loop_
_entity_poly.entity_id
_entity_poly.type
_entity_poly.pdbx_seq_one_letter_code
_entity_poly.pdbx_strand_id
1 'polypeptide(L)'
;MKHLMTIRLFITGLTMLATQLHADDNVFHSIVAQDGTGSFATIQDAIDAAPDSSAIPYIIYIKAGHYHEHLYIPASKPNLHLVGQSRRLVRVSDDRVSGGPNASPVDVAATMVVHATDTYLEGITFENSWGTRHLDGPQALALYTKMDRNIVNRCAMLSYQDTYRTANALNWRNYVKDCFIEGAIDFLYGQGNVFFDRCTLNITRRQGGWIVAPKHDEGTTWGYVLKNTTITAPGNPQETEVWLGRPWLHSPKAVFIDTRAEVTIPKEGWYDNMSTLPAVFADYNTTDAAGNRLDLSRRIDRYYKLTEQKDTIWGTAKNHLTDAEASRYTIDNVLRGDDNWNPQQISHAPEAPEVTVKGRKLSWEPVVGARGYIISRNGKVVAITTKTQFIADAKGEKYTVQTVGATGNISRQIDE
;
A
#
# COMPACT_ATOMS: atom_id res chain seq x y z
N MET A 1 4.58 36.38 -71.70
CA MET A 1 4.96 36.89 -70.36
C MET A 1 4.03 36.32 -69.34
N LYS A 2 4.49 35.32 -68.56
CA LYS A 2 3.72 34.68 -67.46
C LYS A 2 4.49 35.01 -66.18
N HIS A 3 3.89 35.81 -65.30
CA HIS A 3 4.42 36.07 -63.97
C HIS A 3 4.17 34.87 -63.06
N LEU A 4 5.24 34.26 -62.60
CA LEU A 4 5.20 33.33 -61.48
C LEU A 4 5.23 34.11 -60.17
N MET A 5 4.18 33.93 -59.35
CA MET A 5 4.07 34.52 -58.01
C MET A 5 4.54 33.46 -57.00
N THR A 6 5.70 33.69 -56.38
CA THR A 6 6.30 32.79 -55.37
C THR A 6 5.72 33.13 -54.01
N ILE A 7 4.90 32.26 -53.47
CA ILE A 7 4.37 32.35 -52.10
C ILE A 7 5.46 31.83 -51.17
N ARG A 8 6.03 32.70 -50.32
CA ARG A 8 6.88 32.29 -49.19
C ARG A 8 6.01 31.99 -47.99
N LEU A 9 5.98 30.73 -47.63
CA LEU A 9 5.35 30.23 -46.38
C LEU A 9 6.30 30.52 -45.20
N PHE A 10 5.93 31.44 -44.31
CA PHE A 10 6.63 31.64 -43.03
C PHE A 10 6.09 30.61 -42.05
N ILE A 11 6.88 29.56 -41.78
CA ILE A 11 6.64 28.65 -40.64
C ILE A 11 7.27 29.30 -39.40
N THR A 12 6.46 29.93 -38.57
CA THR A 12 6.85 30.35 -37.22
C THR A 12 6.88 29.11 -36.35
N GLY A 13 8.06 28.55 -36.21
CA GLY A 13 8.31 27.48 -35.24
C GLY A 13 8.15 28.00 -33.80
N LEU A 14 7.07 27.62 -33.14
CA LEU A 14 6.88 27.82 -31.72
C LEU A 14 7.77 26.80 -31.00
N THR A 15 9.00 27.18 -30.65
CA THR A 15 9.86 26.38 -29.78
C THR A 15 9.26 26.42 -28.37
N MET A 16 8.53 25.38 -27.97
CA MET A 16 8.27 25.11 -26.57
C MET A 16 9.62 24.86 -25.89
N LEU A 17 10.09 25.80 -25.09
CA LEU A 17 11.15 25.57 -24.12
C LEU A 17 10.61 24.59 -23.10
N ALA A 18 10.83 23.29 -23.29
CA ALA A 18 10.76 22.33 -22.24
C ALA A 18 11.84 22.71 -21.21
N THR A 19 11.44 23.25 -20.07
CA THR A 19 12.33 23.42 -18.94
C THR A 19 12.70 21.99 -18.48
N GLN A 20 13.88 21.52 -18.92
CA GLN A 20 14.47 20.31 -18.38
C GLN A 20 14.66 20.51 -16.88
N LEU A 21 13.89 19.76 -16.07
CA LEU A 21 14.16 19.64 -14.65
C LEU A 21 15.54 19.00 -14.51
N HIS A 22 16.50 19.77 -14.02
CA HIS A 22 17.76 19.22 -13.59
C HIS A 22 17.49 18.42 -12.33
N ALA A 23 17.22 17.12 -12.47
CA ALA A 23 17.33 16.18 -11.37
C ALA A 23 18.83 16.09 -11.05
N ASP A 24 19.22 16.43 -9.84
CA ASP A 24 20.54 16.13 -9.34
C ASP A 24 20.59 14.59 -9.27
N ASP A 25 21.41 13.93 -10.08
CA ASP A 25 21.40 12.49 -10.41
C ASP A 25 21.51 11.53 -9.18
N ASN A 26 21.65 12.10 -7.98
CA ASN A 26 21.88 11.35 -6.76
C ASN A 26 20.67 11.21 -5.80
N VAL A 27 19.56 11.91 -5.99
CA VAL A 27 18.41 11.84 -5.09
C VAL A 27 17.57 10.60 -5.36
N PHE A 28 17.23 10.36 -6.62
CA PHE A 28 16.54 9.16 -7.10
C PHE A 28 17.33 8.55 -8.25
N HIS A 29 17.25 7.23 -8.40
CA HIS A 29 17.93 6.53 -9.50
C HIS A 29 17.17 6.68 -10.81
N SER A 30 15.84 6.76 -10.72
CA SER A 30 14.96 6.99 -11.86
C SER A 30 13.78 7.86 -11.46
N ILE A 31 13.24 8.63 -12.40
CA ILE A 31 12.05 9.45 -12.23
C ILE A 31 11.05 9.08 -13.31
N VAL A 32 9.84 8.71 -12.90
CA VAL A 32 8.71 8.46 -13.80
C VAL A 32 7.81 9.68 -13.85
N ALA A 33 7.52 10.19 -15.04
CA ALA A 33 6.62 11.32 -15.25
C ALA A 33 5.96 11.26 -16.63
N GLN A 34 4.64 11.31 -16.70
CA GLN A 34 3.86 11.29 -17.94
C GLN A 34 3.99 12.61 -18.74
N ASP A 35 4.45 13.69 -18.09
CA ASP A 35 4.64 15.01 -18.73
C ASP A 35 6.00 15.17 -19.42
N GLY A 36 6.79 14.10 -19.55
CA GLY A 36 8.10 14.09 -20.18
C GLY A 36 9.24 14.71 -19.34
N THR A 37 8.97 15.03 -18.07
CA THR A 37 9.98 15.59 -17.15
C THR A 37 10.69 14.53 -16.30
N GLY A 38 10.48 13.25 -16.59
CA GLY A 38 11.14 12.10 -16.00
C GLY A 38 12.06 11.36 -16.96
N SER A 39 12.81 10.40 -16.43
CA SER A 39 13.63 9.48 -17.23
C SER A 39 12.77 8.45 -17.98
N PHE A 40 11.56 8.19 -17.46
CA PHE A 40 10.60 7.24 -18.01
C PHE A 40 9.20 7.84 -18.01
N ALA A 41 8.37 7.44 -18.98
CA ALA A 41 6.96 7.82 -19.05
C ALA A 41 6.05 6.79 -18.34
N THR A 42 6.49 5.54 -18.26
CA THR A 42 5.76 4.44 -17.61
C THR A 42 6.52 3.91 -16.41
N ILE A 43 5.78 3.35 -15.44
CA ILE A 43 6.38 2.77 -14.23
C ILE A 43 7.06 1.44 -14.58
N GLN A 44 6.44 0.63 -15.46
CA GLN A 44 7.00 -0.66 -15.82
C GLN A 44 8.34 -0.52 -16.53
N ASP A 45 8.51 0.44 -17.45
CA ASP A 45 9.81 0.68 -18.10
C ASP A 45 10.90 1.04 -17.09
N ALA A 46 10.58 1.82 -16.06
CA ALA A 46 11.52 2.14 -15.00
C ALA A 46 11.87 0.92 -14.12
N ILE A 47 10.90 0.03 -13.85
CA ILE A 47 11.12 -1.25 -13.18
C ILE A 47 12.04 -2.14 -14.03
N ASP A 48 11.77 -2.25 -15.31
CA ASP A 48 12.54 -3.11 -16.24
C ASP A 48 14.00 -2.63 -16.38
N ALA A 49 14.21 -1.33 -16.39
CA ALA A 49 15.54 -0.73 -16.44
C ALA A 49 16.33 -0.78 -15.12
N ALA A 50 15.69 -1.09 -13.98
CA ALA A 50 16.37 -1.23 -12.71
C ALA A 50 17.37 -2.41 -12.75
N PRO A 51 18.51 -2.34 -12.04
CA PRO A 51 19.51 -3.40 -12.04
C PRO A 51 18.99 -4.68 -11.41
N ASP A 52 19.37 -5.83 -11.97
CA ASP A 52 19.11 -7.12 -11.34
C ASP A 52 20.05 -7.34 -10.15
N SER A 53 19.59 -8.11 -9.16
CA SER A 53 20.35 -8.55 -7.98
C SER A 53 21.01 -7.41 -7.18
N SER A 54 20.34 -6.25 -7.11
CA SER A 54 20.86 -5.11 -6.33
C SER A 54 20.92 -5.46 -4.84
N ALA A 55 22.08 -5.24 -4.23
CA ALA A 55 22.31 -5.41 -2.80
C ALA A 55 21.88 -4.17 -1.97
N ILE A 56 21.61 -3.05 -2.63
CA ILE A 56 21.22 -1.77 -2.02
C ILE A 56 19.94 -1.25 -2.68
N PRO A 57 19.18 -0.37 -2.01
CA PRO A 57 17.97 0.20 -2.57
C PRO A 57 18.19 0.88 -3.93
N TYR A 58 17.42 0.46 -4.95
CA TYR A 58 17.27 1.19 -6.20
C TYR A 58 15.94 1.94 -6.16
N ILE A 59 15.99 3.26 -6.16
CA ILE A 59 14.85 4.11 -5.84
C ILE A 59 14.30 4.73 -7.10
N ILE A 60 13.02 4.46 -7.41
CA ILE A 60 12.24 5.04 -8.50
C ILE A 60 11.23 6.01 -7.91
N TYR A 61 11.33 7.30 -8.27
CA TYR A 61 10.34 8.31 -7.89
C TYR A 61 9.26 8.46 -8.97
N ILE A 62 8.00 8.46 -8.54
CA ILE A 62 6.84 8.53 -9.44
C ILE A 62 6.09 9.83 -9.18
N LYS A 63 6.09 10.74 -10.18
CA LYS A 63 5.35 11.99 -10.11
C LYS A 63 3.85 11.76 -10.26
N ALA A 64 3.09 12.78 -9.86
CA ALA A 64 1.64 12.83 -10.03
C ALA A 64 1.19 12.38 -11.42
N GLY A 65 0.23 11.48 -11.46
CA GLY A 65 -0.32 10.92 -12.71
C GLY A 65 -1.26 9.76 -12.45
N HIS A 66 -2.06 9.44 -13.46
CA HIS A 66 -2.86 8.23 -13.50
C HIS A 66 -2.23 7.26 -14.52
N TYR A 67 -1.59 6.23 -14.03
CA TYR A 67 -0.86 5.23 -14.79
C TYR A 67 -1.77 4.02 -15.03
N HIS A 68 -2.19 3.80 -16.25
CA HIS A 68 -2.99 2.64 -16.63
C HIS A 68 -2.04 1.51 -17.00
N GLU A 69 -1.53 0.81 -16.00
CA GLU A 69 -0.48 -0.19 -16.13
C GLU A 69 -0.77 -1.40 -15.24
N HIS A 70 -0.43 -2.58 -15.75
CA HIS A 70 -0.19 -3.76 -14.95
C HIS A 70 1.30 -3.80 -14.58
N LEU A 71 1.59 -3.77 -13.28
CA LEU A 71 2.97 -3.70 -12.81
C LEU A 71 3.45 -5.06 -12.28
N TYR A 72 4.67 -5.41 -12.64
CA TYR A 72 5.32 -6.63 -12.19
C TYR A 72 6.78 -6.38 -11.81
N ILE A 73 7.14 -6.64 -10.56
CA ILE A 73 8.54 -6.67 -10.11
C ILE A 73 9.00 -8.12 -10.07
N PRO A 74 9.90 -8.56 -10.96
CA PRO A 74 10.41 -9.92 -10.99
C PRO A 74 11.35 -10.22 -9.83
N ALA A 75 11.53 -11.49 -9.49
CA ALA A 75 12.38 -11.95 -8.41
C ALA A 75 13.86 -11.54 -8.57
N SER A 76 14.28 -11.22 -9.80
CA SER A 76 15.63 -10.74 -10.08
C SER A 76 15.91 -9.31 -9.61
N LYS A 77 14.89 -8.56 -9.14
CA LYS A 77 15.02 -7.15 -8.75
C LYS A 77 14.73 -6.91 -7.25
N PRO A 78 15.53 -7.52 -6.34
CA PRO A 78 15.43 -7.23 -4.91
C PRO A 78 15.83 -5.78 -4.62
N ASN A 79 15.41 -5.27 -3.44
CA ASN A 79 15.70 -3.90 -3.00
C ASN A 79 15.19 -2.81 -3.96
N LEU A 80 14.11 -3.08 -4.70
CA LEU A 80 13.48 -2.07 -5.54
C LEU A 80 12.49 -1.24 -4.72
N HIS A 81 12.69 0.07 -4.69
CA HIS A 81 11.86 1.02 -3.95
C HIS A 81 11.08 1.89 -4.92
N LEU A 82 9.74 1.79 -4.91
CA LEU A 82 8.83 2.66 -5.66
C LEU A 82 8.24 3.71 -4.73
N VAL A 83 8.52 4.98 -4.99
CA VAL A 83 8.10 6.10 -4.14
C VAL A 83 7.27 7.07 -4.97
N GLY A 84 5.96 7.07 -4.74
CA GLY A 84 5.04 8.02 -5.35
C GLY A 84 5.06 9.37 -4.64
N GLN A 85 4.76 10.42 -5.38
CA GLN A 85 4.64 11.78 -4.85
C GLN A 85 3.66 11.86 -3.67
N SER A 86 2.50 11.23 -3.78
CA SER A 86 1.57 10.88 -2.70
C SER A 86 0.48 9.96 -3.24
N ARG A 87 -0.15 9.15 -2.37
CA ARG A 87 -1.27 8.27 -2.77
C ARG A 87 -2.49 9.01 -3.32
N ARG A 88 -2.62 10.31 -3.07
CA ARG A 88 -3.69 11.12 -3.66
C ARG A 88 -3.39 11.56 -5.10
N LEU A 89 -2.12 11.59 -5.47
CA LEU A 89 -1.66 12.13 -6.75
C LEU A 89 -1.13 11.05 -7.70
N VAL A 90 -0.65 9.93 -7.18
CA VAL A 90 -0.13 8.81 -7.98
C VAL A 90 -1.11 7.65 -7.90
N ARG A 91 -1.75 7.33 -9.02
CA ARG A 91 -2.70 6.22 -9.14
C ARG A 91 -2.26 5.27 -10.23
N VAL A 92 -2.17 4.00 -9.91
CA VAL A 92 -1.93 2.91 -10.86
C VAL A 92 -3.20 2.08 -10.93
N SER A 93 -3.70 1.80 -12.12
CA SER A 93 -4.93 1.02 -12.30
C SER A 93 -4.82 -0.01 -13.43
N ASP A 94 -5.38 -1.17 -13.18
CA ASP A 94 -5.63 -2.26 -14.14
C ASP A 94 -6.99 -2.88 -13.84
N ASP A 95 -7.52 -3.72 -14.74
CA ASP A 95 -8.86 -4.32 -14.57
C ASP A 95 -8.86 -5.85 -14.70
N ARG A 96 -7.70 -6.49 -14.59
CA ARG A 96 -7.59 -7.95 -14.60
C ARG A 96 -8.29 -8.58 -13.43
N VAL A 97 -8.92 -9.72 -13.68
CA VAL A 97 -9.60 -10.52 -12.66
C VAL A 97 -8.95 -11.91 -12.53
N SER A 98 -9.00 -12.51 -11.34
CA SER A 98 -8.48 -13.87 -11.10
C SER A 98 -9.57 -14.92 -10.92
N GLY A 99 -10.82 -14.55 -11.19
CA GLY A 99 -11.98 -15.43 -11.17
C GLY A 99 -12.85 -15.25 -12.41
N GLY A 100 -13.81 -16.16 -12.61
CA GLY A 100 -14.72 -16.11 -13.74
C GLY A 100 -14.13 -16.59 -15.07
N PRO A 101 -14.89 -16.44 -16.18
CA PRO A 101 -14.50 -17.01 -17.50
C PRO A 101 -13.24 -16.40 -18.10
N ASN A 102 -12.92 -15.17 -17.77
CA ASN A 102 -11.76 -14.43 -18.30
C ASN A 102 -10.63 -14.30 -17.25
N ALA A 103 -10.54 -15.25 -16.33
CA ALA A 103 -9.58 -15.19 -15.24
C ALA A 103 -8.13 -15.23 -15.73
N SER A 104 -7.33 -14.31 -15.27
CA SER A 104 -5.88 -14.41 -15.29
C SER A 104 -5.39 -15.27 -14.12
N PRO A 105 -4.26 -15.98 -14.24
CA PRO A 105 -3.65 -16.64 -13.10
C PRO A 105 -3.44 -15.65 -11.97
N VAL A 106 -3.77 -16.03 -10.73
CA VAL A 106 -3.68 -15.13 -9.55
C VAL A 106 -2.29 -14.53 -9.34
N ASP A 107 -1.25 -15.22 -9.79
CA ASP A 107 0.14 -14.76 -9.71
C ASP A 107 0.46 -13.56 -10.61
N VAL A 108 -0.44 -13.22 -11.53
CA VAL A 108 -0.29 -12.09 -12.46
C VAL A 108 -1.57 -11.25 -12.59
N ALA A 109 -2.58 -11.50 -11.77
CA ALA A 109 -3.88 -10.83 -11.89
C ALA A 109 -3.96 -9.51 -11.12
N ALA A 110 -3.08 -9.28 -10.15
CA ALA A 110 -3.10 -8.02 -9.40
C ALA A 110 -2.63 -6.86 -10.27
N THR A 111 -3.19 -5.67 -10.05
CA THR A 111 -2.69 -4.43 -10.69
C THR A 111 -1.19 -4.25 -10.46
N MET A 112 -0.71 -4.60 -9.25
CA MET A 112 0.73 -4.65 -8.94
C MET A 112 1.08 -6.00 -8.32
N VAL A 113 2.03 -6.72 -8.93
CA VAL A 113 2.61 -7.96 -8.40
C VAL A 113 4.07 -7.74 -8.02
N VAL A 114 4.39 -7.97 -6.76
CA VAL A 114 5.76 -7.91 -6.23
C VAL A 114 6.28 -9.32 -6.03
N HIS A 115 7.12 -9.78 -6.95
CA HIS A 115 7.77 -11.10 -6.89
C HIS A 115 9.25 -10.99 -6.51
N ALA A 116 9.62 -9.91 -5.81
CA ALA A 116 10.97 -9.67 -5.29
C ALA A 116 10.94 -9.52 -3.76
N THR A 117 12.06 -9.78 -3.12
CA THR A 117 12.27 -9.52 -1.69
C THR A 117 12.72 -8.08 -1.46
N ASP A 118 12.60 -7.60 -0.22
CA ASP A 118 13.13 -6.31 0.21
C ASP A 118 12.58 -5.11 -0.60
N THR A 119 11.34 -5.25 -1.11
CA THR A 119 10.69 -4.19 -1.87
C THR A 119 10.03 -3.17 -0.94
N TYR A 120 10.17 -1.89 -1.27
CA TYR A 120 9.52 -0.78 -0.59
C TYR A 120 8.57 -0.04 -1.52
N LEU A 121 7.31 0.06 -1.13
CA LEU A 121 6.27 0.80 -1.84
C LEU A 121 5.77 1.93 -0.95
N GLU A 122 5.76 3.17 -1.44
CA GLU A 122 5.28 4.32 -0.67
C GLU A 122 4.50 5.31 -1.53
N GLY A 123 3.40 5.82 -0.96
CA GLY A 123 2.71 6.98 -1.52
C GLY A 123 2.01 6.72 -2.86
N ILE A 124 1.57 5.50 -3.13
CA ILE A 124 0.94 5.08 -4.39
C ILE A 124 -0.45 4.52 -4.10
N THR A 125 -1.42 4.85 -4.94
CA THR A 125 -2.71 4.15 -5.00
C THR A 125 -2.64 3.07 -6.07
N PHE A 126 -2.82 1.82 -5.65
CA PHE A 126 -3.05 0.67 -6.51
C PHE A 126 -4.55 0.38 -6.56
N GLU A 127 -5.14 0.40 -7.73
CA GLU A 127 -6.55 0.15 -7.93
C GLU A 127 -6.77 -0.99 -8.91
N ASN A 128 -7.57 -1.98 -8.51
CA ASN A 128 -8.20 -2.82 -9.49
C ASN A 128 -9.54 -2.17 -9.89
N SER A 129 -9.58 -1.62 -11.08
CA SER A 129 -10.73 -0.85 -11.55
C SER A 129 -11.94 -1.72 -11.93
N TRP A 130 -11.78 -3.03 -12.07
CA TRP A 130 -12.91 -3.94 -12.14
C TRP A 130 -13.68 -3.92 -10.81
N GLY A 131 -12.99 -4.22 -9.70
CA GLY A 131 -13.61 -4.30 -8.37
C GLY A 131 -14.27 -2.98 -7.95
N THR A 132 -13.59 -1.85 -8.14
CA THR A 132 -14.13 -0.53 -7.75
C THR A 132 -15.33 -0.09 -8.59
N ARG A 133 -15.45 -0.52 -9.84
CA ARG A 133 -16.58 -0.18 -10.70
C ARG A 133 -17.78 -1.10 -10.54
N HIS A 134 -17.56 -2.39 -10.31
CA HIS A 134 -18.66 -3.38 -10.29
C HIS A 134 -19.20 -3.61 -8.88
N LEU A 135 -18.37 -3.46 -7.84
CA LEU A 135 -18.72 -3.72 -6.43
C LEU A 135 -19.35 -5.12 -6.26
N ASP A 136 -18.76 -6.10 -6.95
CA ASP A 136 -19.16 -7.51 -6.97
C ASP A 136 -17.94 -8.37 -7.35
N GLY A 137 -18.08 -9.71 -7.34
CA GLY A 137 -17.09 -10.61 -7.88
C GLY A 137 -16.91 -10.51 -9.41
N PRO A 138 -15.93 -11.15 -9.98
CA PRO A 138 -14.98 -12.08 -9.38
C PRO A 138 -13.84 -11.39 -8.64
N GLN A 139 -12.88 -12.18 -8.10
CA GLN A 139 -11.67 -11.69 -7.44
C GLN A 139 -10.88 -10.74 -8.34
N ALA A 140 -10.56 -9.57 -7.80
CA ALA A 140 -9.93 -8.47 -8.53
C ALA A 140 -8.89 -7.79 -7.63
N LEU A 141 -7.63 -8.21 -7.76
CA LEU A 141 -6.57 -7.80 -6.85
C LEU A 141 -5.97 -6.45 -7.23
N ALA A 142 -5.82 -5.56 -6.25
CA ALA A 142 -5.07 -4.33 -6.43
C ALA A 142 -3.56 -4.54 -6.20
N LEU A 143 -3.18 -5.34 -5.19
CA LEU A 143 -1.78 -5.57 -4.83
C LEU A 143 -1.55 -7.03 -4.43
N TYR A 144 -0.40 -7.58 -4.84
CA TYR A 144 0.11 -8.87 -4.36
C TYR A 144 1.59 -8.74 -3.99
N THR A 145 1.93 -8.79 -2.71
CA THR A 145 3.31 -8.85 -2.20
C THR A 145 3.68 -10.31 -1.91
N LYS A 146 4.22 -10.99 -2.93
CA LYS A 146 4.39 -12.45 -2.91
C LYS A 146 5.55 -12.93 -2.05
N MET A 147 6.62 -12.12 -1.87
CA MET A 147 7.89 -12.54 -1.28
C MET A 147 8.10 -11.99 0.14
N ASP A 148 9.23 -12.36 0.74
CA ASP A 148 9.64 -11.94 2.08
C ASP A 148 10.12 -10.48 2.14
N ARG A 149 9.98 -9.83 3.29
CA ARG A 149 10.50 -8.50 3.65
C ARG A 149 10.00 -7.38 2.73
N ASN A 150 8.71 -7.39 2.38
CA ASN A 150 8.11 -6.29 1.63
C ASN A 150 7.46 -5.26 2.58
N ILE A 151 7.62 -3.99 2.26
CA ILE A 151 7.05 -2.87 3.00
C ILE A 151 6.08 -2.10 2.10
N VAL A 152 4.86 -1.89 2.59
CA VAL A 152 3.85 -1.03 1.95
C VAL A 152 3.52 0.09 2.92
N ASN A 153 3.96 1.31 2.59
CA ASN A 153 3.88 2.47 3.48
C ASN A 153 3.06 3.59 2.84
N ARG A 154 2.06 4.10 3.56
CA ARG A 154 1.22 5.23 3.10
C ARG A 154 0.61 5.04 1.69
N CYS A 155 0.36 3.81 1.29
CA CYS A 155 -0.30 3.47 0.04
C CYS A 155 -1.82 3.37 0.21
N ALA A 156 -2.54 3.34 -0.91
CA ALA A 156 -3.93 2.90 -0.95
C ALA A 156 -4.07 1.66 -1.85
N MET A 157 -4.91 0.72 -1.45
CA MET A 157 -5.26 -0.46 -2.23
C MET A 157 -6.77 -0.48 -2.36
N LEU A 158 -7.28 -0.36 -3.59
CA LEU A 158 -8.69 -0.18 -3.88
C LEU A 158 -9.21 -1.31 -4.76
N SER A 159 -10.20 -2.03 -4.26
CA SER A 159 -10.98 -3.02 -5.00
C SER A 159 -12.25 -3.40 -4.23
N TYR A 160 -12.78 -4.61 -4.49
CA TYR A 160 -13.97 -5.13 -3.80
C TYR A 160 -13.73 -6.51 -3.19
N GLN A 161 -13.39 -7.52 -4.00
CA GLN A 161 -13.07 -8.87 -3.53
C GLN A 161 -11.59 -9.16 -3.73
N ASP A 162 -10.91 -9.71 -2.70
CA ASP A 162 -9.51 -10.12 -2.75
C ASP A 162 -8.54 -8.96 -3.04
N THR A 163 -8.78 -7.77 -2.48
CA THR A 163 -8.03 -6.54 -2.81
C THR A 163 -6.53 -6.68 -2.63
N TYR A 164 -6.08 -7.24 -1.49
CA TYR A 164 -4.67 -7.39 -1.17
C TYR A 164 -4.32 -8.82 -0.79
N ARG A 165 -3.49 -9.44 -1.62
CA ARG A 165 -2.88 -10.74 -1.34
C ARG A 165 -1.49 -10.57 -0.76
N THR A 166 -1.23 -11.26 0.35
CA THR A 166 0.07 -11.22 1.03
C THR A 166 0.86 -12.50 0.79
N ALA A 167 2.15 -12.47 1.01
CA ALA A 167 3.11 -13.56 1.07
C ALA A 167 2.66 -14.91 0.46
N ASN A 168 3.55 -15.82 0.17
CA ASN A 168 3.19 -17.13 -0.38
C ASN A 168 3.96 -18.28 0.27
N ALA A 169 4.51 -18.06 1.43
CA ALA A 169 5.19 -19.10 2.20
C ALA A 169 5.14 -18.86 3.70
N LEU A 170 5.41 -19.94 4.40
CA LEU A 170 5.55 -20.00 5.84
C LEU A 170 6.53 -18.94 6.35
N ASN A 171 6.08 -18.13 7.29
CA ASN A 171 6.88 -17.09 7.97
C ASN A 171 7.50 -15.99 7.09
N TRP A 172 7.18 -15.89 5.80
CA TRP A 172 7.51 -14.71 5.03
C TRP A 172 6.81 -13.48 5.60
N ARG A 173 7.50 -12.33 5.58
CA ARG A 173 7.14 -11.15 6.36
C ARG A 173 6.78 -9.98 5.46
N ASN A 174 5.67 -9.34 5.78
CA ASN A 174 5.27 -8.09 5.16
C ASN A 174 4.89 -7.06 6.24
N TYR A 175 5.29 -5.81 6.05
CA TYR A 175 4.92 -4.69 6.90
C TYR A 175 4.07 -3.69 6.13
N VAL A 176 2.85 -3.47 6.59
CA VAL A 176 1.86 -2.59 5.95
C VAL A 176 1.53 -1.47 6.92
N LYS A 177 1.93 -0.23 6.59
CA LYS A 177 1.90 0.88 7.53
C LYS A 177 1.16 2.08 6.97
N ASP A 178 0.30 2.71 7.79
CA ASP A 178 -0.44 3.94 7.45
C ASP A 178 -1.20 3.85 6.10
N CYS A 179 -1.63 2.64 5.70
CA CYS A 179 -2.29 2.37 4.44
C CYS A 179 -3.81 2.50 4.52
N PHE A 180 -4.42 2.85 3.39
CA PHE A 180 -5.87 2.80 3.19
C PHE A 180 -6.20 1.59 2.32
N ILE A 181 -7.01 0.67 2.82
CA ILE A 181 -7.34 -0.58 2.14
C ILE A 181 -8.85 -0.69 2.00
N GLU A 182 -9.33 -0.76 0.78
CA GLU A 182 -10.75 -0.79 0.47
C GLU A 182 -11.17 -2.15 -0.08
N GLY A 183 -12.31 -2.64 0.39
CA GLY A 183 -12.90 -3.88 -0.08
C GLY A 183 -14.16 -4.27 0.67
N ALA A 184 -14.66 -5.46 0.37
CA ALA A 184 -15.86 -6.01 0.99
C ALA A 184 -15.74 -7.50 1.33
N ILE A 185 -15.11 -8.30 0.47
CA ILE A 185 -15.08 -9.76 0.59
C ILE A 185 -13.63 -10.22 0.56
N ASP A 186 -13.17 -10.82 1.66
CA ASP A 186 -11.84 -11.44 1.78
C ASP A 186 -10.71 -10.52 1.32
N PHE A 187 -10.88 -9.21 1.56
CA PHE A 187 -10.04 -8.22 0.89
C PHE A 187 -8.62 -8.13 1.46
N LEU A 188 -8.35 -8.83 2.57
CA LEU A 188 -7.00 -9.16 3.04
C LEU A 188 -6.87 -10.68 3.09
N TYR A 189 -6.08 -11.28 2.21
CA TYR A 189 -5.94 -12.72 2.15
C TYR A 189 -4.52 -13.17 1.80
N GLY A 190 -4.21 -14.43 2.00
CA GLY A 190 -2.89 -15.01 1.74
C GLY A 190 -2.21 -15.58 2.99
N GLN A 191 -0.89 -15.51 3.04
CA GLN A 191 -0.04 -16.17 4.04
C GLN A 191 0.96 -15.22 4.69
N GLY A 192 1.87 -15.80 5.47
CA GLY A 192 3.02 -15.16 6.08
C GLY A 192 2.73 -14.49 7.42
N ASN A 193 3.75 -13.92 8.01
CA ASN A 193 3.65 -13.04 9.16
C ASN A 193 3.49 -11.60 8.65
N VAL A 194 2.30 -11.05 8.74
CA VAL A 194 1.98 -9.72 8.19
C VAL A 194 1.52 -8.80 9.31
N PHE A 195 2.20 -7.68 9.46
CA PHE A 195 1.84 -6.67 10.44
C PHE A 195 1.23 -5.44 9.75
N PHE A 196 -0.08 -5.25 9.97
CA PHE A 196 -0.81 -4.06 9.55
C PHE A 196 -0.79 -3.05 10.70
N ASP A 197 -0.06 -1.95 10.54
CA ASP A 197 0.15 -0.91 11.54
C ASP A 197 -0.57 0.38 11.16
N ARG A 198 -1.54 0.80 11.96
CA ARG A 198 -2.32 2.03 11.78
C ARG A 198 -2.98 2.14 10.38
N CYS A 199 -3.47 1.04 9.85
CA CYS A 199 -4.18 1.02 8.59
C CYS A 199 -5.64 1.42 8.76
N THR A 200 -6.24 1.97 7.71
CA THR A 200 -7.68 2.18 7.59
C THR A 200 -8.26 1.14 6.65
N LEU A 201 -9.23 0.39 7.13
CA LEU A 201 -9.95 -0.64 6.39
C LEU A 201 -11.32 -0.10 6.02
N ASN A 202 -11.54 0.22 4.74
CA ASN A 202 -12.76 0.85 4.25
C ASN A 202 -13.70 -0.18 3.62
N ILE A 203 -14.88 -0.37 4.20
CA ILE A 203 -15.84 -1.41 3.80
C ILE A 203 -16.82 -0.85 2.78
N THR A 204 -16.84 -1.38 1.58
CA THR A 204 -17.69 -0.88 0.48
C THR A 204 -19.06 -1.59 0.37
N ARG A 205 -19.31 -2.61 1.16
CA ARG A 205 -20.57 -3.34 1.23
C ARG A 205 -21.30 -3.09 2.55
N ARG A 206 -22.58 -2.69 2.50
CA ARG A 206 -23.35 -2.35 3.70
C ARG A 206 -23.66 -3.55 4.61
N GLN A 207 -23.90 -4.71 4.06
CA GLN A 207 -24.34 -5.89 4.81
C GLN A 207 -23.52 -7.13 4.46
N GLY A 208 -22.93 -7.71 5.48
CA GLY A 208 -22.09 -8.90 5.35
C GLY A 208 -20.76 -8.58 4.63
N GLY A 209 -19.92 -9.56 4.53
CA GLY A 209 -18.57 -9.44 4.02
C GLY A 209 -17.56 -9.79 5.08
N TRP A 210 -16.32 -9.95 4.67
CA TRP A 210 -15.25 -10.43 5.55
C TRP A 210 -13.98 -9.64 5.28
N ILE A 211 -13.33 -9.16 6.34
CA ILE A 211 -12.07 -8.42 6.21
C ILE A 211 -10.94 -9.37 5.83
N VAL A 212 -10.68 -10.39 6.66
CA VAL A 212 -9.58 -11.31 6.43
C VAL A 212 -10.05 -12.71 6.03
N ALA A 213 -9.34 -13.33 5.07
CA ALA A 213 -9.50 -14.73 4.70
C ALA A 213 -8.10 -15.38 4.58
N PRO A 214 -7.41 -15.63 5.71
CA PRO A 214 -6.06 -16.14 5.69
C PRO A 214 -5.99 -17.64 5.37
N LYS A 215 -4.83 -18.02 4.78
CA LYS A 215 -4.51 -19.42 4.48
C LYS A 215 -3.12 -19.78 5.02
N HIS A 216 -2.90 -19.61 6.30
CA HIS A 216 -1.61 -19.91 6.91
C HIS A 216 -1.35 -21.40 6.98
N ASP A 217 -0.16 -21.80 6.56
CA ASP A 217 0.29 -23.18 6.74
C ASP A 217 0.50 -23.48 8.22
N GLU A 218 0.37 -24.76 8.59
CA GLU A 218 0.73 -25.22 9.91
C GLU A 218 2.19 -24.88 10.21
N GLY A 219 2.48 -24.33 11.39
CA GLY A 219 3.81 -23.83 11.73
C GLY A 219 4.05 -22.34 11.42
N THR A 220 3.14 -21.63 10.75
CA THR A 220 3.21 -20.17 10.70
C THR A 220 3.20 -19.60 12.12
N THR A 221 4.16 -18.76 12.46
CA THR A 221 4.34 -18.31 13.85
C THR A 221 3.27 -17.33 14.28
N TRP A 222 3.05 -16.25 13.53
CA TRP A 222 2.19 -15.14 13.93
C TRP A 222 0.93 -15.02 13.09
N GLY A 223 1.03 -15.12 11.77
CA GLY A 223 -0.06 -14.87 10.84
C GLY A 223 -0.35 -13.37 10.67
N TYR A 224 -1.61 -13.00 10.54
CA TYR A 224 -2.03 -11.61 10.39
C TYR A 224 -2.16 -10.91 11.75
N VAL A 225 -1.46 -9.80 11.90
CA VAL A 225 -1.54 -8.90 13.05
C VAL A 225 -2.01 -7.53 12.57
N LEU A 226 -3.25 -7.17 12.91
CA LEU A 226 -3.82 -5.86 12.61
C LEU A 226 -3.83 -5.05 13.90
N LYS A 227 -2.98 -4.01 14.00
CA LYS A 227 -2.82 -3.24 15.23
C LYS A 227 -3.02 -1.75 15.00
N ASN A 228 -3.74 -1.09 15.93
CA ASN A 228 -4.13 0.31 15.82
C ASN A 228 -4.88 0.62 14.51
N THR A 229 -5.65 -0.33 14.01
CA THR A 229 -6.41 -0.18 12.76
C THR A 229 -7.75 0.50 12.99
N THR A 230 -8.24 1.22 11.98
CA THR A 230 -9.60 1.74 11.96
C THR A 230 -10.41 1.00 10.89
N ILE A 231 -11.57 0.48 11.27
CA ILE A 231 -12.52 -0.13 10.34
C ILE A 231 -13.66 0.88 10.13
N THR A 232 -13.83 1.34 8.89
CA THR A 232 -14.81 2.37 8.53
C THR A 232 -15.55 2.01 7.23
N ALA A 233 -16.50 2.86 6.83
CA ALA A 233 -17.21 2.71 5.58
C ALA A 233 -17.61 4.09 5.03
N PRO A 234 -17.85 4.24 3.71
CA PRO A 234 -18.31 5.51 3.15
C PRO A 234 -19.73 5.88 3.62
N GLY A 235 -19.99 7.17 3.73
CA GLY A 235 -21.29 7.70 4.15
C GLY A 235 -21.51 7.59 5.66
N ASN A 236 -22.46 6.74 6.09
CA ASN A 236 -22.71 6.46 7.52
C ASN A 236 -22.11 5.08 7.88
N PRO A 237 -20.92 5.01 8.48
CA PRO A 237 -20.28 3.74 8.80
C PRO A 237 -21.11 2.83 9.73
N GLN A 238 -21.91 3.40 10.64
CA GLN A 238 -22.72 2.63 11.58
C GLN A 238 -23.84 1.81 10.91
N GLU A 239 -24.21 2.13 9.67
CA GLU A 239 -25.14 1.34 8.87
C GLU A 239 -24.49 0.15 8.17
N THR A 240 -23.17 0.00 8.29
CA THR A 240 -22.40 -1.07 7.67
C THR A 240 -22.08 -2.14 8.70
N GLU A 241 -22.29 -3.41 8.33
CA GLU A 241 -21.94 -4.57 9.13
C GLU A 241 -20.91 -5.42 8.38
N VAL A 242 -19.83 -5.83 9.09
CA VAL A 242 -18.76 -6.66 8.53
C VAL A 242 -18.20 -7.62 9.59
N TRP A 243 -17.89 -8.84 9.18
CA TRP A 243 -17.16 -9.82 9.99
C TRP A 243 -15.65 -9.52 9.97
N LEU A 244 -14.97 -9.77 11.09
CA LEU A 244 -13.49 -9.64 11.15
C LEU A 244 -12.80 -10.58 10.16
N GLY A 245 -13.34 -11.79 9.98
CA GLY A 245 -12.85 -12.70 8.97
C GLY A 245 -13.49 -14.08 8.99
N ARG A 246 -12.99 -14.94 8.08
CA ARG A 246 -13.43 -16.33 7.95
C ARG A 246 -12.25 -17.27 7.62
N PRO A 247 -12.30 -18.57 8.01
CA PRO A 247 -11.18 -19.49 7.89
C PRO A 247 -11.11 -20.09 6.48
N TRP A 248 -10.21 -19.54 5.64
CA TRP A 248 -10.15 -19.96 4.23
C TRP A 248 -9.45 -21.32 4.04
N LEU A 249 -8.15 -21.44 4.31
CA LEU A 249 -7.41 -22.68 4.08
C LEU A 249 -6.36 -22.95 5.15
N HIS A 250 -5.96 -24.22 5.31
CA HIS A 250 -4.91 -24.73 6.20
C HIS A 250 -5.18 -24.42 7.67
N SER A 251 -4.35 -23.59 8.33
CA SER A 251 -4.39 -23.29 9.77
C SER A 251 -4.40 -21.76 9.99
N PRO A 252 -5.49 -21.04 9.64
CA PRO A 252 -5.56 -19.59 9.65
C PRO A 252 -5.25 -18.97 11.00
N LYS A 253 -4.53 -17.84 11.00
CA LYS A 253 -4.22 -17.02 12.17
C LYS A 253 -4.46 -15.55 11.86
N ALA A 254 -5.29 -14.89 12.65
CA ALA A 254 -5.49 -13.44 12.58
C ALA A 254 -5.81 -12.88 13.95
N VAL A 255 -5.22 -11.75 14.29
CA VAL A 255 -5.50 -11.00 15.51
C VAL A 255 -5.73 -9.54 15.21
N PHE A 256 -6.79 -8.95 15.78
CA PHE A 256 -7.05 -7.53 15.78
C PHE A 256 -6.75 -6.97 17.17
N ILE A 257 -5.89 -5.97 17.26
CA ILE A 257 -5.42 -5.40 18.53
C ILE A 257 -5.56 -3.88 18.48
N ASP A 258 -6.18 -3.28 19.51
CA ASP A 258 -6.39 -1.84 19.61
C ASP A 258 -7.12 -1.28 18.37
N THR A 259 -8.14 -1.99 17.92
CA THR A 259 -8.91 -1.67 16.71
C THR A 259 -10.05 -0.71 17.05
N ARG A 260 -10.23 0.33 16.25
CA ARG A 260 -11.40 1.20 16.29
C ARG A 260 -12.39 0.78 15.20
N ALA A 261 -13.54 0.27 15.59
CA ALA A 261 -14.62 -0.10 14.68
C ALA A 261 -15.66 1.03 14.61
N GLU A 262 -15.70 1.76 13.50
CA GLU A 262 -16.74 2.75 13.22
C GLU A 262 -17.98 2.11 12.60
N VAL A 263 -17.85 0.86 12.16
CA VAL A 263 -18.89 -0.02 11.62
C VAL A 263 -19.42 -0.98 12.67
N THR A 264 -20.51 -1.68 12.39
CA THR A 264 -21.00 -2.77 13.24
C THR A 264 -20.19 -4.04 12.99
N ILE A 265 -19.58 -4.57 14.06
CA ILE A 265 -19.01 -5.92 14.06
C ILE A 265 -20.03 -6.83 14.75
N PRO A 266 -20.50 -7.94 14.12
CA PRO A 266 -21.35 -8.91 14.79
C PRO A 266 -20.73 -9.34 16.15
N LYS A 267 -21.55 -9.63 17.14
CA LYS A 267 -21.07 -9.99 18.48
C LYS A 267 -20.18 -11.23 18.49
N GLU A 268 -20.41 -12.13 17.53
CA GLU A 268 -19.60 -13.32 17.29
C GLU A 268 -18.20 -12.96 16.76
N GLY A 269 -18.04 -11.81 16.11
CA GLY A 269 -16.81 -11.22 15.56
C GLY A 269 -16.30 -11.93 14.31
N TRP A 270 -16.30 -13.24 14.31
CA TRP A 270 -15.75 -14.11 13.29
C TRP A 270 -16.82 -14.99 12.68
N TYR A 271 -16.71 -15.28 11.39
CA TYR A 271 -17.61 -16.22 10.72
C TYR A 271 -17.19 -17.65 11.02
N ASP A 272 -18.13 -18.49 11.37
CA ASP A 272 -17.90 -19.80 12.01
C ASP A 272 -17.45 -20.91 11.06
N ASN A 273 -17.56 -20.70 9.74
CA ASN A 273 -17.12 -21.70 8.77
C ASN A 273 -16.65 -21.11 7.44
N MET A 274 -15.86 -21.88 6.77
CA MET A 274 -15.52 -21.79 5.34
C MET A 274 -14.96 -23.15 4.90
N SER A 275 -13.64 -23.26 4.75
CA SER A 275 -13.02 -24.49 4.24
C SER A 275 -12.16 -25.21 5.27
N THR A 276 -11.86 -24.58 6.41
CA THR A 276 -10.95 -25.14 7.43
C THR A 276 -11.31 -24.64 8.84
N LEU A 277 -10.53 -25.08 9.82
CA LEU A 277 -10.61 -24.61 11.20
C LEU A 277 -9.45 -23.64 11.49
N PRO A 278 -9.70 -22.47 12.07
CA PRO A 278 -8.63 -21.53 12.38
C PRO A 278 -7.81 -22.00 13.59
N ALA A 279 -6.53 -21.66 13.64
CA ALA A 279 -5.69 -21.84 14.80
C ALA A 279 -5.86 -20.69 15.82
N VAL A 280 -5.95 -19.45 15.32
CA VAL A 280 -6.15 -18.25 16.14
C VAL A 280 -7.01 -17.26 15.35
N PHE A 281 -8.19 -16.96 15.87
CA PHE A 281 -9.03 -15.86 15.41
C PHE A 281 -9.47 -15.06 16.63
N ALA A 282 -8.70 -14.01 16.96
CA ALA A 282 -8.87 -13.28 18.21
C ALA A 282 -8.88 -11.77 18.00
N ASP A 283 -9.54 -11.07 18.91
CA ASP A 283 -9.38 -9.63 19.03
C ASP A 283 -9.12 -9.22 20.49
N TYR A 284 -8.58 -8.01 20.66
CA TYR A 284 -8.21 -7.44 21.93
C TYR A 284 -8.38 -5.91 21.90
N ASN A 285 -9.03 -5.38 22.93
CA ASN A 285 -9.22 -3.95 23.12
C ASN A 285 -9.86 -3.23 21.90
N THR A 286 -10.83 -3.90 21.24
CA THR A 286 -11.61 -3.29 20.16
C THR A 286 -12.58 -2.25 20.73
N THR A 287 -12.65 -1.07 20.12
CA THR A 287 -13.53 0.02 20.54
C THR A 287 -14.52 0.38 19.43
N ASP A 288 -15.64 1.00 19.81
CA ASP A 288 -16.58 1.64 18.87
C ASP A 288 -16.08 3.01 18.38
N ALA A 289 -16.89 3.69 17.57
CA ALA A 289 -16.61 5.03 17.05
C ALA A 289 -16.45 6.10 18.17
N ALA A 290 -17.09 5.90 19.32
CA ALA A 290 -17.01 6.80 20.48
C ALA A 290 -15.81 6.49 21.39
N GLY A 291 -15.08 5.41 21.13
CA GLY A 291 -13.95 4.95 21.93
C GLY A 291 -14.33 4.03 23.10
N ASN A 292 -15.59 3.60 23.20
CA ASN A 292 -16.00 2.64 24.21
C ASN A 292 -15.52 1.22 23.83
N ARG A 293 -15.03 0.45 24.80
CA ARG A 293 -14.65 -0.95 24.56
C ARG A 293 -15.87 -1.79 24.21
N LEU A 294 -15.75 -2.62 23.17
CA LEU A 294 -16.76 -3.60 22.83
C LEU A 294 -16.74 -4.76 23.84
N ASP A 295 -17.91 -5.36 24.07
CA ASP A 295 -18.01 -6.62 24.81
C ASP A 295 -17.56 -7.79 23.93
N LEU A 296 -16.39 -8.34 24.22
CA LEU A 296 -15.80 -9.46 23.49
C LEU A 296 -16.22 -10.84 24.05
N SER A 297 -17.02 -10.90 25.13
CA SER A 297 -17.41 -12.16 25.80
C SER A 297 -18.22 -13.10 24.92
N ARG A 298 -18.78 -12.57 23.82
CA ARG A 298 -19.60 -13.33 22.87
C ARG A 298 -18.86 -13.69 21.57
N ARG A 299 -17.55 -13.40 21.48
CA ARG A 299 -16.72 -13.85 20.36
C ARG A 299 -16.72 -15.37 20.30
N ILE A 300 -17.00 -15.93 19.11
CA ILE A 300 -17.00 -17.39 18.98
C ILE A 300 -15.60 -17.97 19.15
N ASP A 301 -15.53 -19.15 19.72
CA ASP A 301 -14.33 -19.99 19.79
C ASP A 301 -14.51 -21.32 19.07
N ARG A 302 -15.74 -21.61 18.61
CA ARG A 302 -16.11 -22.86 17.96
C ARG A 302 -16.40 -22.66 16.49
N TYR A 303 -15.71 -23.45 15.67
CA TYR A 303 -15.77 -23.41 14.22
C TYR A 303 -16.06 -24.78 13.65
N TYR A 304 -16.59 -24.84 12.42
CA TYR A 304 -16.79 -26.10 11.73
C TYR A 304 -16.32 -26.06 10.29
N LYS A 305 -16.00 -27.22 9.75
CA LYS A 305 -15.79 -27.44 8.31
C LYS A 305 -16.54 -28.67 7.85
N LEU A 306 -16.89 -28.72 6.58
CA LEU A 306 -17.48 -29.87 5.96
C LEU A 306 -16.38 -30.72 5.30
N THR A 307 -16.48 -32.06 5.45
CA THR A 307 -15.69 -33.01 4.67
C THR A 307 -16.22 -33.12 3.24
N GLU A 308 -15.51 -33.81 2.36
CA GLU A 308 -15.99 -34.13 1.01
C GLU A 308 -17.30 -34.94 1.07
N GLN A 309 -17.49 -35.77 2.08
CA GLN A 309 -18.70 -36.55 2.35
C GLN A 309 -19.82 -35.71 3.01
N LYS A 310 -19.58 -34.40 3.23
CA LYS A 310 -20.46 -33.46 3.92
C LYS A 310 -20.66 -33.71 5.42
N ASP A 311 -19.80 -34.52 6.04
CA ASP A 311 -19.76 -34.63 7.49
C ASP A 311 -19.20 -33.35 8.11
N THR A 312 -19.76 -32.95 9.26
CA THR A 312 -19.33 -31.75 9.97
C THR A 312 -18.21 -32.10 10.95
N ILE A 313 -17.05 -31.46 10.79
CA ILE A 313 -15.95 -31.50 11.76
C ILE A 313 -15.94 -30.20 12.54
N TRP A 314 -16.00 -30.29 13.85
CA TRP A 314 -15.92 -29.16 14.77
C TRP A 314 -14.52 -29.02 15.37
N GLY A 315 -14.11 -27.79 15.61
CA GLY A 315 -12.88 -27.45 16.34
C GLY A 315 -13.02 -26.13 17.06
N THR A 316 -12.03 -25.84 17.90
CA THR A 316 -11.96 -24.59 18.66
C THR A 316 -10.73 -23.81 18.28
N ALA A 317 -10.84 -22.47 18.35
CA ALA A 317 -9.72 -21.55 18.18
C ALA A 317 -9.73 -20.51 19.30
N LYS A 318 -8.58 -19.92 19.57
CA LYS A 318 -8.48 -18.79 20.50
C LYS A 318 -9.24 -17.58 19.93
N ASN A 319 -10.14 -17.00 20.74
CA ASN A 319 -11.05 -15.91 20.33
C ASN A 319 -10.76 -14.56 21.00
N HIS A 320 -9.95 -14.53 22.06
CA HIS A 320 -9.51 -13.30 22.72
C HIS A 320 -8.10 -13.45 23.27
N LEU A 321 -7.44 -12.35 23.52
CA LEU A 321 -6.09 -12.29 24.08
C LEU A 321 -6.13 -11.74 25.50
N THR A 322 -5.28 -12.25 26.37
CA THR A 322 -4.95 -11.61 27.64
C THR A 322 -3.99 -10.44 27.40
N ASP A 323 -3.83 -9.53 28.38
CA ASP A 323 -2.88 -8.41 28.30
C ASP A 323 -1.45 -8.92 28.03
N ALA A 324 -1.04 -10.01 28.70
CA ALA A 324 0.27 -10.60 28.51
C ALA A 324 0.47 -11.18 27.10
N GLU A 325 -0.57 -11.74 26.49
CA GLU A 325 -0.50 -12.22 25.11
C GLU A 325 -0.50 -11.08 24.12
N ALA A 326 -1.39 -10.10 24.28
CA ALA A 326 -1.49 -8.92 23.41
C ALA A 326 -0.16 -8.13 23.39
N SER A 327 0.54 -8.04 24.52
CA SER A 327 1.83 -7.37 24.61
C SER A 327 2.94 -8.02 23.78
N ARG A 328 2.81 -9.29 23.41
CA ARG A 328 3.78 -10.01 22.56
C ARG A 328 3.67 -9.65 21.08
N TYR A 329 2.53 -9.12 20.63
CA TYR A 329 2.31 -8.73 19.24
C TYR A 329 2.92 -7.35 18.98
N THR A 330 4.23 -7.27 18.97
CA THR A 330 5.01 -6.09 18.58
C THR A 330 5.56 -6.27 17.17
N ILE A 331 5.86 -5.16 16.49
CA ILE A 331 6.47 -5.21 15.15
C ILE A 331 7.78 -6.00 15.18
N ASP A 332 8.60 -5.77 16.20
CA ASP A 332 9.87 -6.48 16.39
C ASP A 332 9.65 -7.99 16.56
N ASN A 333 8.78 -8.43 17.45
CA ASN A 333 8.55 -9.87 17.67
C ASN A 333 7.99 -10.58 16.43
N VAL A 334 7.11 -9.90 15.69
CA VAL A 334 6.41 -10.49 14.53
C VAL A 334 7.29 -10.51 13.28
N LEU A 335 8.12 -9.48 13.09
CA LEU A 335 8.77 -9.26 11.80
C LEU A 335 10.31 -9.37 11.83
N ARG A 336 10.94 -9.31 13.01
CA ARG A 336 12.40 -9.29 13.11
C ARG A 336 13.06 -10.51 12.46
N GLY A 337 12.54 -11.72 12.69
CA GLY A 337 13.16 -12.96 12.25
C GLY A 337 14.57 -13.16 12.79
N ASP A 338 15.30 -14.13 12.22
CA ASP A 338 16.70 -14.42 12.59
C ASP A 338 17.70 -13.46 11.91
N ASP A 339 17.25 -12.76 10.87
CA ASP A 339 18.04 -11.79 10.10
C ASP A 339 17.97 -10.36 10.64
N ASN A 340 17.27 -10.13 11.75
CA ASN A 340 17.08 -8.84 12.40
C ASN A 340 16.45 -7.76 11.50
N TRP A 341 15.54 -8.15 10.59
CA TRP A 341 14.87 -7.21 9.73
C TRP A 341 14.10 -6.15 10.52
N ASN A 342 14.35 -4.87 10.24
CA ASN A 342 13.72 -3.74 10.91
C ASN A 342 12.97 -2.85 9.92
N PRO A 343 11.71 -3.16 9.59
CA PRO A 343 10.94 -2.38 8.64
C PRO A 343 10.57 -0.98 9.16
N GLN A 344 10.56 -0.77 10.47
CA GLN A 344 10.27 0.54 11.04
C GLN A 344 11.38 1.54 10.70
N GLN A 345 12.65 1.13 10.76
CA GLN A 345 13.76 1.97 10.38
C GLN A 345 13.72 2.34 8.88
N ILE A 346 13.39 1.37 8.01
CA ILE A 346 13.30 1.58 6.57
C ILE A 346 12.15 2.56 6.24
N SER A 347 11.00 2.42 6.89
CA SER A 347 9.80 3.22 6.65
C SER A 347 9.67 4.46 7.54
N HIS A 348 10.71 4.83 8.27
CA HIS A 348 10.72 6.04 9.08
C HIS A 348 10.76 7.28 8.20
N ALA A 349 9.70 8.09 8.23
CA ALA A 349 9.67 9.33 7.44
C ALA A 349 10.71 10.31 7.99
N PRO A 350 11.57 10.90 7.13
CA PRO A 350 12.50 11.94 7.57
C PRO A 350 11.74 13.18 8.06
N GLU A 351 12.42 14.02 8.84
CA GLU A 351 11.87 15.31 9.24
C GLU A 351 11.67 16.22 8.02
N ALA A 352 10.61 17.02 8.03
CA ALA A 352 10.42 18.07 7.04
C ALA A 352 11.38 19.22 7.33
N PRO A 353 11.97 19.89 6.29
CA PRO A 353 12.86 21.00 6.54
C PRO A 353 12.09 22.26 6.98
N GLU A 354 12.65 23.04 7.89
CA GLU A 354 12.14 24.36 8.23
C GLU A 354 12.56 25.38 7.16
N VAL A 355 11.58 25.81 6.34
CA VAL A 355 11.84 26.66 5.18
C VAL A 355 11.71 28.14 5.54
N THR A 356 12.79 28.89 5.31
CA THR A 356 12.79 30.37 5.37
C THR A 356 12.62 30.95 3.97
N VAL A 357 11.69 31.89 3.81
CA VAL A 357 11.42 32.56 2.55
C VAL A 357 11.83 34.03 2.63
N LYS A 358 12.77 34.46 1.77
CA LYS A 358 13.20 35.86 1.61
C LYS A 358 13.08 36.29 0.15
N GLY A 359 12.04 37.04 -0.15
CA GLY A 359 11.73 37.43 -1.52
C GLY A 359 11.34 36.21 -2.38
N ARG A 360 12.20 35.83 -3.34
CA ARG A 360 12.05 34.62 -4.16
C ARG A 360 12.93 33.47 -3.69
N LYS A 361 13.77 33.68 -2.69
CA LYS A 361 14.69 32.65 -2.20
C LYS A 361 14.04 31.86 -1.07
N LEU A 362 13.92 30.55 -1.27
CA LEU A 362 13.65 29.55 -0.24
C LEU A 362 14.99 29.02 0.25
N SER A 363 15.16 28.83 1.54
CA SER A 363 16.37 28.23 2.12
C SER A 363 16.00 27.49 3.41
N TRP A 364 16.76 26.44 3.72
CA TRP A 364 16.57 25.60 4.90
C TRP A 364 17.90 25.03 5.36
N GLU A 365 17.97 24.58 6.61
CA GLU A 365 19.13 23.85 7.12
C GLU A 365 19.10 22.39 6.63
N PRO A 366 20.28 21.77 6.45
CA PRO A 366 20.36 20.35 6.07
C PRO A 366 19.68 19.46 7.09
N VAL A 367 18.77 18.58 6.63
CA VAL A 367 18.18 17.53 7.47
C VAL A 367 19.12 16.34 7.53
N VAL A 368 19.35 15.82 8.74
CA VAL A 368 20.27 14.70 8.97
C VAL A 368 19.76 13.44 8.25
N GLY A 369 20.62 12.79 7.47
CA GLY A 369 20.27 11.59 6.69
C GLY A 369 19.48 11.87 5.41
N ALA A 370 19.28 13.13 5.03
CA ALA A 370 18.64 13.48 3.76
C ALA A 370 19.52 13.12 2.56
N ARG A 371 18.92 12.45 1.58
CA ARG A 371 19.52 12.29 0.23
C ARG A 371 19.35 13.56 -0.60
N GLY A 372 18.29 14.33 -0.34
CA GLY A 372 17.94 15.54 -1.03
C GLY A 372 16.52 15.99 -0.71
N TYR A 373 16.00 16.85 -1.57
CA TYR A 373 14.73 17.54 -1.36
C TYR A 373 13.89 17.57 -2.64
N ILE A 374 12.58 17.45 -2.45
CA ILE A 374 11.58 17.68 -3.49
C ILE A 374 10.95 19.03 -3.24
N ILE A 375 10.94 19.90 -4.26
CA ILE A 375 10.30 21.20 -4.20
C ILE A 375 9.08 21.16 -5.11
N SER A 376 7.92 21.47 -4.53
CA SER A 376 6.67 21.55 -5.28
C SER A 376 6.09 22.95 -5.23
N ARG A 377 5.49 23.38 -6.33
CA ARG A 377 4.70 24.61 -6.46
C ARG A 377 3.25 24.25 -6.70
N ASN A 378 2.34 24.62 -5.80
CA ASN A 378 0.92 24.28 -5.88
C ASN A 378 0.69 22.77 -6.13
N GLY A 379 1.47 21.91 -5.45
CA GLY A 379 1.40 20.45 -5.59
C GLY A 379 2.13 19.86 -6.80
N LYS A 380 2.61 20.66 -7.76
CA LYS A 380 3.41 20.19 -8.89
C LYS A 380 4.90 20.23 -8.54
N VAL A 381 5.62 19.14 -8.71
CA VAL A 381 7.08 19.07 -8.52
C VAL A 381 7.78 19.95 -9.55
N VAL A 382 8.55 20.93 -9.06
CA VAL A 382 9.31 21.89 -9.89
C VAL A 382 10.81 21.71 -9.79
N ALA A 383 11.31 21.06 -8.72
CA ALA A 383 12.71 20.69 -8.62
C ALA A 383 12.90 19.49 -7.69
N ILE A 384 13.95 18.73 -7.94
CA ILE A 384 14.52 17.70 -7.07
C ILE A 384 16.00 18.04 -6.95
N THR A 385 16.52 18.20 -5.72
CA THR A 385 17.87 18.76 -5.53
C THR A 385 18.52 18.27 -4.24
N THR A 386 19.83 18.27 -4.22
CA THR A 386 20.65 18.07 -3.00
C THR A 386 20.95 19.40 -2.28
N LYS A 387 20.65 20.54 -2.92
CA LYS A 387 20.90 21.88 -2.36
C LYS A 387 19.87 22.23 -1.31
N THR A 388 20.26 23.07 -0.36
CA THR A 388 19.41 23.58 0.73
C THR A 388 18.85 24.97 0.43
N GLN A 389 18.76 25.32 -0.84
CA GLN A 389 18.16 26.58 -1.29
C GLN A 389 17.54 26.41 -2.70
N PHE A 390 16.51 27.19 -2.96
CA PHE A 390 15.83 27.24 -4.25
C PHE A 390 15.39 28.69 -4.55
N ILE A 391 15.48 29.11 -5.80
CA ILE A 391 14.98 30.41 -6.28
C ILE A 391 13.63 30.17 -6.96
N ALA A 392 12.55 30.62 -6.35
CA ALA A 392 11.21 30.55 -6.90
C ALA A 392 11.11 31.33 -8.23
N ASP A 393 10.52 30.71 -9.22
CA ASP A 393 10.27 31.34 -10.52
C ASP A 393 9.10 32.34 -10.48
N ALA A 394 8.14 32.14 -9.56
CA ALA A 394 6.99 33.02 -9.37
C ALA A 394 6.92 33.53 -7.91
N LYS A 395 6.55 34.80 -7.74
CA LYS A 395 6.33 35.40 -6.41
C LYS A 395 4.86 35.21 -6.00
N GLY A 396 4.64 34.88 -4.72
CA GLY A 396 3.28 34.72 -4.16
C GLY A 396 2.64 33.36 -4.36
N GLU A 397 3.32 32.41 -4.98
CA GLU A 397 2.88 31.03 -5.12
C GLU A 397 3.21 30.18 -3.87
N LYS A 398 2.39 29.17 -3.58
CA LYS A 398 2.64 28.23 -2.47
C LYS A 398 3.71 27.22 -2.89
N TYR A 399 4.86 27.27 -2.23
CA TYR A 399 5.91 26.26 -2.35
C TYR A 399 5.95 25.37 -1.12
N THR A 400 6.22 24.09 -1.35
CA THR A 400 6.51 23.11 -0.29
C THR A 400 7.85 22.45 -0.57
N VAL A 401 8.58 22.12 0.50
CA VAL A 401 9.85 21.39 0.41
C VAL A 401 9.71 20.15 1.27
N GLN A 402 9.98 18.99 0.67
CA GLN A 402 9.99 17.70 1.36
C GLN A 402 11.39 17.13 1.37
N THR A 403 11.79 16.53 2.49
CA THR A 403 13.03 15.78 2.61
C THR A 403 12.86 14.39 2.01
N VAL A 404 13.86 13.93 1.29
CA VAL A 404 13.99 12.53 0.83
C VAL A 404 15.02 11.84 1.71
N GLY A 405 14.63 10.79 2.41
CA GLY A 405 15.49 10.00 3.29
C GLY A 405 16.33 8.95 2.55
N ALA A 406 17.13 8.22 3.32
CA ALA A 406 18.11 7.26 2.77
C ALA A 406 17.52 6.14 1.91
N THR A 407 16.30 5.72 2.19
CA THR A 407 15.56 4.66 1.47
C THR A 407 14.64 5.20 0.38
N GLY A 408 14.65 6.54 0.14
CA GLY A 408 13.76 7.22 -0.77
C GLY A 408 12.44 7.68 -0.12
N ASN A 409 12.18 7.27 1.10
CA ASN A 409 11.01 7.69 1.88
C ASN A 409 10.96 9.22 2.00
N ILE A 410 9.74 9.77 1.99
CA ILE A 410 9.52 11.22 1.90
C ILE A 410 8.96 11.75 3.23
N SER A 411 9.43 12.93 3.66
CA SER A 411 8.86 13.61 4.83
C SER A 411 7.37 13.90 4.63
N ARG A 412 6.59 13.86 5.72
CA ARG A 412 5.15 14.18 5.65
C ARG A 412 4.95 15.64 5.29
N GLN A 413 3.93 15.94 4.52
CA GLN A 413 3.42 17.30 4.38
C GLN A 413 2.48 17.61 5.56
N ILE A 414 2.45 18.87 5.98
CA ILE A 414 1.63 19.32 7.14
C ILE A 414 0.11 19.10 6.90
N ASP A 415 -0.29 18.89 5.65
CA ASP A 415 -1.70 18.75 5.24
C ASP A 415 -2.09 17.31 4.83
N GLU A 416 -1.29 16.28 5.18
CA GLU A 416 -1.61 14.86 4.90
C GLU A 416 -2.32 14.17 6.05
#